data_6c8b6c285b72bdd914bbbe611934aead
#
_entry.id   6c8b6c285b72bdd914bbbe611934aead
#
_cell.length_a   1.000
_cell.length_b   1.000
_cell.length_c   1.000
_cell.angle_alpha   90.00
_cell.angle_beta   90.00
_cell.angle_gamma   90.00
#
_symmetry.space_group_name_H-M   'P 1'
#
loop_
_entity.id
_entity.type
_entity.pdbx_description
1 polymer ?
#
loop_
_entity_poly.entity_id
_entity_poly.type
_entity_poly.pdbx_seq_one_letter_code
_entity_poly.pdbx_strand_id
1 'polypeptide(L)'
;MRSRSSGGKGERGEGTDDVPGVHMHEGRIGVPLITLERTESTNKYAAELLSQGKVAHGAVIVAHEQTAGRGQRGRIWHSQAGADLAMSVVLGYKRLEAGAQFTLSKAVALAVHDMVTGALGGSAVEVRIKWPNDVL
;
A
#
# COMPACT_ATOMS: atom_id res chain seq x y z
N MET A 1 -49.39 43.16 8.13
CA MET A 1 -49.60 41.70 8.17
C MET A 1 -48.39 41.00 7.61
N ARG A 2 -47.79 40.19 8.41
CA ARG A 2 -46.57 39.40 8.34
C ARG A 2 -46.34 38.63 7.06
N SER A 3 -45.11 38.58 6.54
CA SER A 3 -44.61 37.35 5.98
C SER A 3 -43.06 37.34 5.98
N ARG A 4 -42.56 36.18 6.33
CA ARG A 4 -41.20 35.88 6.75
C ARG A 4 -40.28 35.57 5.60
N SER A 5 -39.05 36.09 5.71
CA SER A 5 -37.83 35.60 5.09
C SER A 5 -37.59 34.13 5.39
N SER A 6 -37.22 33.31 4.42
CA SER A 6 -36.56 32.04 4.62
C SER A 6 -35.21 32.06 3.89
N GLY A 7 -34.17 31.98 4.69
CA GLY A 7 -32.79 31.97 4.22
C GLY A 7 -32.44 30.68 3.48
N GLY A 8 -31.87 30.85 2.30
CA GLY A 8 -31.19 29.80 1.57
C GLY A 8 -29.84 29.48 2.20
N LYS A 9 -29.71 28.27 2.68
CA LYS A 9 -28.50 27.69 3.23
C LYS A 9 -27.61 27.30 2.05
N GLY A 10 -26.53 28.04 1.84
CA GLY A 10 -25.54 27.68 0.85
C GLY A 10 -24.85 26.38 1.24
N GLU A 11 -25.10 25.35 0.47
CA GLU A 11 -24.30 24.13 0.47
C GLU A 11 -22.92 24.48 -0.11
N ARG A 12 -21.91 24.44 0.74
CA ARG A 12 -20.52 24.43 0.32
C ARG A 12 -20.24 23.07 -0.28
N GLY A 13 -20.20 22.99 -1.60
CA GLY A 13 -19.68 21.85 -2.32
C GLY A 13 -18.22 21.66 -1.95
N GLU A 14 -17.93 20.62 -1.19
CA GLU A 14 -16.57 20.09 -1.06
C GLU A 14 -16.15 19.58 -2.44
N GLY A 15 -15.24 20.35 -3.07
CA GLY A 15 -14.57 19.92 -4.27
C GLY A 15 -13.71 18.70 -3.94
N THR A 16 -14.17 17.54 -4.34
CA THR A 16 -13.33 16.35 -4.39
C THR A 16 -12.38 16.53 -5.56
N ASP A 17 -11.12 16.87 -5.27
CA ASP A 17 -10.03 16.81 -6.23
C ASP A 17 -9.75 15.33 -6.55
N ASP A 18 -10.60 14.75 -7.40
CA ASP A 18 -10.43 13.38 -7.87
C ASP A 18 -9.22 13.32 -8.83
N VAL A 19 -8.17 12.64 -8.38
CA VAL A 19 -7.14 12.16 -9.29
C VAL A 19 -7.80 11.07 -10.15
N PRO A 20 -7.83 11.22 -11.50
CA PRO A 20 -8.48 10.25 -12.36
C PRO A 20 -7.96 8.83 -12.11
N GLY A 21 -8.84 7.92 -11.71
CA GLY A 21 -8.55 6.50 -11.54
C GLY A 21 -8.22 6.01 -10.13
N VAL A 22 -8.15 6.88 -9.12
CA VAL A 22 -7.96 6.45 -7.72
C VAL A 22 -9.16 6.88 -6.89
N HIS A 23 -10.19 6.06 -6.83
CA HIS A 23 -11.24 6.24 -5.84
C HIS A 23 -10.66 5.95 -4.47
N MET A 24 -10.48 7.02 -3.68
CA MET A 24 -10.13 6.92 -2.26
C MET A 24 -11.34 6.39 -1.50
N HIS A 25 -11.57 5.09 -1.59
CA HIS A 25 -12.47 4.45 -0.64
C HIS A 25 -11.76 4.48 0.72
N GLU A 26 -12.51 4.68 1.79
CA GLU A 26 -12.07 4.41 3.17
C GLU A 26 -11.84 2.89 3.32
N GLY A 27 -10.99 2.34 2.43
CA GLY A 27 -10.76 0.92 2.29
C GLY A 27 -9.81 0.42 3.37
N ARG A 28 -10.22 -0.65 4.00
CA ARG A 28 -9.33 -1.41 4.87
C ARG A 28 -8.21 -1.99 4.02
N ILE A 29 -6.97 -1.93 4.52
CA ILE A 29 -5.84 -2.66 3.93
C ILE A 29 -6.18 -4.16 3.89
N GLY A 30 -5.93 -4.80 2.75
CA GLY A 30 -6.25 -6.20 2.51
C GLY A 30 -7.60 -6.43 1.81
N VAL A 31 -8.26 -5.36 1.34
CA VAL A 31 -9.52 -5.48 0.59
C VAL A 31 -9.39 -4.70 -0.73
N PRO A 32 -9.42 -5.41 -1.89
CA PRO A 32 -9.36 -6.87 -2.03
C PRO A 32 -7.98 -7.46 -1.71
N LEU A 33 -7.93 -8.72 -1.33
CA LEU A 33 -6.72 -9.54 -1.29
C LEU A 33 -6.69 -10.42 -2.54
N ILE A 34 -5.65 -10.27 -3.36
CA ILE A 34 -5.43 -11.03 -4.59
C ILE A 34 -4.23 -11.93 -4.40
N THR A 35 -4.43 -13.24 -4.46
CA THR A 35 -3.36 -14.23 -4.32
C THR A 35 -3.06 -14.85 -5.68
N LEU A 36 -1.78 -14.91 -6.02
CA LEU A 36 -1.24 -15.46 -7.26
C LEU A 36 -0.27 -16.60 -6.93
N GLU A 37 -0.35 -17.69 -7.67
CA GLU A 37 0.65 -18.76 -7.57
C GLU A 37 2.01 -18.26 -8.05
N ARG A 38 2.04 -17.54 -9.17
CA ARG A 38 3.26 -17.05 -9.79
C ARG A 38 3.03 -15.74 -10.54
N THR A 39 3.98 -14.83 -10.45
CA THR A 39 3.99 -13.58 -11.25
C THR A 39 5.43 -13.13 -11.52
N GLU A 40 5.63 -12.26 -12.51
CA GLU A 40 6.93 -11.61 -12.69
C GLU A 40 7.28 -10.72 -11.50
N SER A 41 6.34 -9.89 -11.06
CA SER A 41 6.47 -8.99 -9.92
C SER A 41 5.11 -8.56 -9.43
N THR A 42 4.86 -8.65 -8.13
CA THR A 42 3.63 -8.17 -7.50
C THR A 42 3.42 -6.66 -7.70
N ASN A 43 4.51 -5.87 -7.71
CA ASN A 43 4.45 -4.43 -8.00
C ASN A 43 4.01 -4.14 -9.43
N LYS A 44 4.56 -4.87 -10.42
CA LYS A 44 4.16 -4.71 -11.82
C LYS A 44 2.69 -5.07 -12.01
N TYR A 45 2.29 -6.20 -11.45
CA TYR A 45 0.90 -6.66 -11.50
C TYR A 45 -0.08 -5.67 -10.83
N ALA A 46 0.28 -5.14 -9.65
CA ALA A 46 -0.50 -4.11 -8.97
C ALA A 46 -0.65 -2.84 -9.81
N ALA A 47 0.45 -2.38 -10.45
CA ALA A 47 0.42 -1.21 -11.32
C ALA A 47 -0.46 -1.41 -12.56
N GLU A 48 -0.45 -2.60 -13.15
CA GLU A 48 -1.32 -2.96 -14.28
C GLU A 48 -2.81 -2.94 -13.87
N LEU A 49 -3.15 -3.54 -12.73
CA LEU A 49 -4.52 -3.52 -12.21
C LEU A 49 -4.98 -2.10 -11.87
N LEU A 50 -4.10 -1.29 -11.30
CA LEU A 50 -4.38 0.11 -10.96
C LEU A 50 -4.64 0.92 -12.22
N SER A 51 -3.82 0.77 -13.26
CA SER A 51 -4.00 1.46 -14.54
C SER A 51 -5.30 1.09 -15.26
N GLN A 52 -5.81 -0.11 -15.01
CA GLN A 52 -7.09 -0.61 -15.53
C GLN A 52 -8.29 -0.26 -14.64
N GLY A 53 -8.08 0.47 -13.54
CA GLY A 53 -9.14 0.78 -12.58
C GLY A 53 -9.73 -0.42 -11.85
N LYS A 54 -9.03 -1.56 -11.82
CA LYS A 54 -9.51 -2.81 -11.21
C LYS A 54 -9.21 -2.91 -9.72
N VAL A 55 -8.28 -2.12 -9.21
CA VAL A 55 -7.93 -2.02 -7.79
C VAL A 55 -7.77 -0.57 -7.39
N ALA A 56 -7.90 -0.30 -6.10
CA ALA A 56 -7.77 1.02 -5.49
C ALA A 56 -6.97 0.92 -4.17
N HIS A 57 -6.98 2.01 -3.40
CA HIS A 57 -6.39 2.06 -2.06
C HIS A 57 -6.84 0.85 -1.21
N GLY A 58 -5.89 0.23 -0.53
CA GLY A 58 -6.11 -0.91 0.35
C GLY A 58 -5.95 -2.28 -0.31
N ALA A 59 -5.94 -2.35 -1.65
CA ALA A 59 -5.72 -3.63 -2.34
C ALA A 59 -4.35 -4.22 -2.01
N VAL A 60 -4.30 -5.52 -1.80
CA VAL A 60 -3.08 -6.28 -1.53
C VAL A 60 -2.94 -7.38 -2.56
N ILE A 61 -1.77 -7.47 -3.17
CA ILE A 61 -1.40 -8.51 -4.10
C ILE A 61 -0.30 -9.36 -3.45
N VAL A 62 -0.54 -10.65 -3.34
CA VAL A 62 0.42 -11.64 -2.80
C VAL A 62 0.76 -12.64 -3.89
N ALA A 63 2.01 -13.06 -3.98
CA ALA A 63 2.44 -14.14 -4.85
C ALA A 63 3.28 -15.17 -4.09
N HIS A 64 3.06 -16.44 -4.39
CA HIS A 64 3.86 -17.53 -3.86
C HIS A 64 5.26 -17.59 -4.51
N GLU A 65 5.38 -17.09 -5.75
CA GLU A 65 6.65 -16.98 -6.46
C GLU A 65 6.72 -15.71 -7.31
N GLN A 66 7.84 -14.99 -7.24
CA GLN A 66 8.20 -13.93 -8.19
C GLN A 66 9.37 -14.37 -9.07
N THR A 67 9.19 -14.28 -10.41
CA THR A 67 10.22 -14.70 -11.37
C THR A 67 11.13 -13.57 -11.83
N ALA A 68 10.71 -12.32 -11.68
CA ALA A 68 11.46 -11.12 -12.04
C ALA A 68 11.33 -10.02 -10.98
N GLY A 69 11.47 -10.40 -9.71
CA GLY A 69 11.46 -9.48 -8.58
C GLY A 69 12.57 -8.44 -8.72
N ARG A 70 12.26 -7.16 -8.46
CA ARG A 70 13.21 -6.06 -8.52
C ARG A 70 13.39 -5.42 -7.16
N GLY A 71 14.64 -5.40 -6.71
CA GLY A 71 15.07 -4.61 -5.56
C GLY A 71 15.37 -3.17 -5.94
N GLN A 72 15.78 -2.37 -4.96
CA GLN A 72 16.22 -0.99 -5.19
C GLN A 72 17.48 -0.95 -6.06
N ARG A 73 17.62 0.13 -6.87
CA ARG A 73 18.79 0.39 -7.74
C ARG A 73 19.06 -0.73 -8.75
N GLY A 74 18.01 -1.39 -9.26
CA GLY A 74 18.14 -2.40 -10.31
C GLY A 74 18.64 -3.77 -9.84
N ARG A 75 18.75 -4.02 -8.54
CA ARG A 75 19.09 -5.33 -8.01
C ARG A 75 17.98 -6.33 -8.33
N ILE A 76 18.35 -7.55 -8.68
CA ILE A 76 17.41 -8.65 -8.84
C ILE A 76 17.05 -9.17 -7.44
N TRP A 77 15.76 -9.33 -7.18
CA TRP A 77 15.26 -9.98 -5.99
C TRP A 77 14.88 -11.43 -6.34
N HIS A 78 15.58 -12.37 -5.76
CA HIS A 78 15.28 -13.79 -5.90
C HIS A 78 14.23 -14.17 -4.86
N SER A 79 13.13 -14.75 -5.31
CA SER A 79 12.08 -15.32 -4.46
C SER A 79 12.18 -16.83 -4.53
N GLN A 80 12.10 -17.47 -3.36
CA GLN A 80 12.02 -18.91 -3.25
C GLN A 80 10.57 -19.30 -3.00
N ALA A 81 10.00 -20.08 -3.91
CA ALA A 81 8.61 -20.51 -3.83
C ALA A 81 8.32 -21.20 -2.48
N GLY A 82 7.30 -20.72 -1.77
CA GLY A 82 6.87 -21.26 -0.50
C GLY A 82 7.73 -20.90 0.72
N ALA A 83 8.86 -20.19 0.53
CA ALA A 83 9.72 -19.72 1.63
C ALA A 83 9.68 -18.22 1.85
N ASP A 84 9.27 -17.45 0.82
CA ASP A 84 9.21 -16.00 0.84
C ASP A 84 7.78 -15.49 0.73
N LEU A 85 7.50 -14.35 1.36
CA LEU A 85 6.27 -13.59 1.16
C LEU A 85 6.54 -12.44 0.20
N ALA A 86 6.13 -12.58 -1.06
CA ALA A 86 6.14 -11.51 -2.03
C ALA A 86 4.79 -10.79 -2.02
N MET A 87 4.78 -9.52 -1.60
CA MET A 87 3.55 -8.76 -1.40
C MET A 87 3.69 -7.32 -1.88
N SER A 88 2.62 -6.78 -2.46
CA SER A 88 2.46 -5.36 -2.76
C SER A 88 1.16 -4.84 -2.21
N VAL A 89 1.20 -3.67 -1.58
CA VAL A 89 0.03 -2.97 -1.05
C VAL A 89 -0.19 -1.70 -1.86
N VAL A 90 -1.39 -1.53 -2.40
CA VAL A 90 -1.78 -0.31 -3.12
C VAL A 90 -2.20 0.76 -2.11
N LEU A 91 -1.42 1.83 -2.03
CA LEU A 91 -1.72 2.96 -1.16
C LEU A 91 -1.99 4.20 -2.03
N GLY A 92 -3.20 4.75 -1.92
CA GLY A 92 -3.57 6.01 -2.56
C GLY A 92 -3.42 7.18 -1.59
N TYR A 93 -2.76 8.24 -2.04
CA TYR A 93 -2.62 9.49 -1.29
C TYR A 93 -3.05 10.66 -2.18
N LYS A 94 -3.83 11.59 -1.65
CA LYS A 94 -4.25 12.80 -2.37
C LYS A 94 -3.06 13.71 -2.75
N ARG A 95 -2.04 13.75 -1.88
CA ARG A 95 -0.76 14.45 -2.10
C ARG A 95 0.33 13.70 -1.34
N LEU A 96 1.31 13.21 -2.05
CA LEU A 96 2.54 12.68 -1.47
C LEU A 96 3.67 13.65 -1.85
N GLU A 97 4.06 14.50 -0.91
CA GLU A 97 5.24 15.35 -1.08
C GLU A 97 6.51 14.48 -1.15
N ALA A 98 7.53 14.94 -1.87
CA ALA A 98 8.76 14.17 -2.05
C ALA A 98 9.42 13.74 -0.72
N GLY A 99 9.33 14.57 0.32
CA GLY A 99 9.80 14.24 1.68
C GLY A 99 8.95 13.18 2.40
N ALA A 100 7.68 13.06 2.08
CA ALA A 100 6.77 12.10 2.71
C ALA A 100 7.05 10.65 2.27
N GLN A 101 7.66 10.44 1.10
CA GLN A 101 8.05 9.10 0.64
C GLN A 101 9.05 8.43 1.58
N PHE A 102 10.03 9.18 2.09
CA PHE A 102 10.98 8.65 3.08
C PHE A 102 10.31 8.34 4.42
N THR A 103 9.37 9.18 4.86
CA THR A 103 8.58 8.94 6.07
C THR A 103 7.71 7.69 5.94
N LEU A 104 7.09 7.49 4.77
CA LEU A 104 6.32 6.28 4.48
C LEU A 104 7.22 5.03 4.54
N SER A 105 8.41 5.06 3.94
CA SER A 105 9.36 3.94 3.99
C SER A 105 9.73 3.57 5.43
N LYS A 106 9.96 4.58 6.29
CA LYS A 106 10.21 4.35 7.72
C LYS A 106 9.02 3.70 8.43
N ALA A 107 7.82 4.20 8.18
CA ALA A 107 6.60 3.66 8.78
C ALA A 107 6.37 2.19 8.37
N VAL A 108 6.59 1.87 7.10
CA VAL A 108 6.49 0.49 6.60
C VAL A 108 7.55 -0.40 7.23
N ALA A 109 8.82 0.04 7.33
CA ALA A 109 9.88 -0.73 7.96
C ALA A 109 9.58 -1.02 9.44
N LEU A 110 9.05 -0.04 10.19
CA LEU A 110 8.63 -0.23 11.58
C LEU A 110 7.46 -1.22 11.68
N ALA A 111 6.45 -1.11 10.82
CA ALA A 111 5.32 -2.04 10.81
C ALA A 111 5.74 -3.48 10.51
N VAL A 112 6.66 -3.68 9.55
CA VAL A 112 7.21 -5.00 9.24
C VAL A 112 8.05 -5.53 10.41
N HIS A 113 8.88 -4.69 11.04
CA HIS A 113 9.64 -5.04 12.23
C HIS A 113 8.73 -5.54 13.35
N ASP A 114 7.68 -4.80 13.67
CA ASP A 114 6.75 -5.14 14.75
C ASP A 114 6.00 -6.44 14.43
N MET A 115 5.58 -6.63 13.17
CA MET A 115 4.94 -7.85 12.72
C MET A 115 5.86 -9.08 12.88
N VAL A 116 7.12 -8.97 12.45
CA VAL A 116 8.11 -10.07 12.54
C VAL A 116 8.43 -10.35 13.99
N THR A 117 8.68 -9.32 14.81
CA THR A 117 8.92 -9.46 16.24
C THR A 117 7.76 -10.16 16.95
N GLY A 118 6.53 -9.77 16.63
CA GLY A 118 5.32 -10.41 17.16
C GLY A 118 5.19 -11.87 16.74
N ALA A 119 5.50 -12.18 15.48
CA ALA A 119 5.44 -13.55 14.97
C ALA A 119 6.51 -14.48 15.61
N LEU A 120 7.67 -13.93 15.97
CA LEU A 120 8.75 -14.67 16.62
C LEU A 120 8.47 -15.00 18.11
N GLY A 121 7.46 -14.36 18.73
CA GLY A 121 6.84 -14.80 19.99
C GLY A 121 7.81 -14.95 21.18
N GLY A 122 8.82 -14.07 21.32
CA GLY A 122 9.78 -14.13 22.42
C GLY A 122 10.92 -15.14 22.21
N SER A 123 11.13 -15.58 20.95
CA SER A 123 12.36 -16.31 20.59
C SER A 123 13.59 -15.43 20.86
N ALA A 124 14.76 -16.05 21.06
CA ALA A 124 16.04 -15.35 21.28
C ALA A 124 16.55 -14.59 20.03
N VAL A 125 15.75 -14.53 18.95
CA VAL A 125 16.10 -13.85 17.71
C VAL A 125 15.82 -12.37 17.85
N GLU A 126 16.84 -11.55 17.67
CA GLU A 126 16.72 -10.09 17.66
C GLU A 126 16.39 -9.60 16.25
N VAL A 127 15.29 -8.88 16.11
CA VAL A 127 14.91 -8.23 14.83
C VAL A 127 15.51 -6.83 14.80
N ARG A 128 16.17 -6.48 13.71
CA ARG A 128 16.83 -5.18 13.53
C ARG A 128 16.42 -4.54 12.21
N ILE A 129 16.37 -3.21 12.18
CA ILE A 129 16.18 -2.46 10.93
C ILE A 129 17.51 -1.92 10.45
N LYS A 130 17.91 -2.33 9.27
CA LYS A 130 18.97 -1.68 8.50
C LYS A 130 18.33 -0.66 7.57
N TRP A 131 18.34 0.57 7.99
CA TRP A 131 17.66 1.66 7.32
C TRP A 131 18.08 1.84 5.85
N PRO A 132 17.10 2.21 4.96
CA PRO A 132 15.72 2.59 5.31
C PRO A 132 14.68 1.46 5.20
N ASN A 133 15.03 0.28 4.72
CA ASN A 133 14.01 -0.70 4.28
C ASN A 133 14.35 -2.17 4.51
N ASP A 134 15.52 -2.49 5.03
CA ASP A 134 15.89 -3.89 5.28
C ASP A 134 15.58 -4.25 6.74
N VAL A 135 14.77 -5.27 6.97
CA VAL A 135 14.51 -5.88 8.29
C VAL A 135 15.31 -7.18 8.36
N LEU A 136 16.15 -7.33 9.38
CA LEU A 136 17.12 -8.42 9.54
C LEU A 136 16.86 -9.14 10.85
#